data_b8211a375bb028f85c13fab1e0a973f3
#
_entry.id   b8211a375bb028f85c13fab1e0a973f3
#
_cell.length_a   1.000
_cell.length_b   1.000
_cell.length_c   1.000
_cell.angle_alpha   90.00
_cell.angle_beta   90.00
_cell.angle_gamma   90.00
#
_symmetry.space_group_name_H-M   'P 1'
#
loop_
_entity.id
_entity.type
_entity.pdbx_description
1 polymer ?
#
loop_
_entity_poly.entity_id
_entity_poly.type
_entity_poly.pdbx_seq_one_letter_code
_entity_poly.pdbx_strand_id
1 'polypeptide(L)'
;MNGIIFPSEGKYFYQGHEITEKALKNSQFAKWFHQQMGYVFQNADTQLFCGSVEEEIAFGPVQMGLSEAEIKKRTEDCLHLFGLEKLRDRPPYHLSGGEKRKVSLACILSLNPEVLILDEPLAGLDEKTQDMLVDFLQSFHKAGKTLITITHNRQLAETIGTRFACMNEEHELKMLS
;
A
#
# COMPACT_ATOMS: atom_id res chain seq x y z
N MET A 1 7.25 -10.77 -0.80
CA MET A 1 7.94 -9.70 -0.07
C MET A 1 7.29 -9.37 1.27
N ASN A 2 5.99 -9.49 1.42
CA ASN A 2 5.26 -9.10 2.64
C ASN A 2 5.29 -10.16 3.79
N GLY A 3 6.14 -11.17 3.71
CA GLY A 3 6.25 -12.21 4.75
C GLY A 3 5.08 -13.22 4.78
N ILE A 4 4.25 -13.26 3.74
CA ILE A 4 3.16 -14.24 3.58
C ILE A 4 3.70 -15.50 2.90
N ILE A 5 4.58 -15.33 1.93
CA ILE A 5 5.25 -16.41 1.19
C ILE A 5 6.75 -16.19 1.29
N PHE A 6 7.47 -17.26 1.58
CA PHE A 6 8.94 -17.24 1.70
C PHE A 6 9.57 -17.92 0.49
N PRO A 7 10.80 -17.53 0.11
CA PRO A 7 11.50 -18.17 -0.99
C PRO A 7 11.76 -19.65 -0.65
N SER A 8 11.57 -20.54 -1.65
CA SER A 8 11.93 -21.97 -1.54
C SER A 8 13.45 -22.16 -1.56
N GLU A 9 14.16 -21.27 -2.25
CA GLU A 9 15.61 -21.23 -2.33
C GLU A 9 16.09 -19.77 -2.22
N GLY A 10 17.33 -19.59 -1.74
CA GLY A 10 17.91 -18.27 -1.52
C GLY A 10 17.46 -17.63 -0.20
N LYS A 11 17.75 -16.34 -0.06
CA LYS A 11 17.50 -15.58 1.16
C LYS A 11 16.89 -14.22 0.85
N TYR A 12 16.00 -13.77 1.71
CA TYR A 12 15.40 -12.45 1.65
C TYR A 12 15.88 -11.60 2.83
N PHE A 13 16.42 -10.43 2.55
CA PHE A 13 16.86 -9.47 3.56
C PHE A 13 16.13 -8.14 3.40
N TYR A 14 15.78 -7.53 4.54
CA TYR A 14 15.30 -6.16 4.61
C TYR A 14 16.06 -5.42 5.73
N GLN A 15 16.69 -4.29 5.38
CA GLN A 15 17.52 -3.49 6.30
C GLN A 15 18.53 -4.36 7.12
N GLY A 16 19.18 -5.32 6.46
CA GLY A 16 20.16 -6.21 7.09
C GLY A 16 19.57 -7.38 7.90
N HIS A 17 18.26 -7.44 8.08
CA HIS A 17 17.58 -8.54 8.77
C HIS A 17 17.12 -9.60 7.77
N GLU A 18 17.44 -10.86 8.02
CA GLU A 18 16.92 -11.98 7.25
C GLU A 18 15.43 -12.21 7.58
N ILE A 19 14.57 -12.11 6.57
CA ILE A 19 13.13 -12.28 6.72
C ILE A 19 12.77 -13.73 6.46
N THR A 20 12.46 -14.42 7.56
CA THR A 20 12.08 -15.85 7.56
C THR A 20 10.79 -16.05 8.32
N GLU A 21 10.10 -17.18 8.07
CA GLU A 21 8.93 -17.56 8.87
C GLU A 21 9.25 -17.61 10.38
N LYS A 22 10.45 -18.12 10.73
CA LYS A 22 10.90 -18.18 12.12
C LYS A 22 11.11 -16.80 12.73
N ALA A 23 11.71 -15.86 11.99
CA ALA A 23 11.91 -14.49 12.46
C ALA A 23 10.57 -13.78 12.71
N LEU A 24 9.59 -13.96 11.81
CA LEU A 24 8.26 -13.36 11.93
C LEU A 24 7.37 -14.01 13.02
N LYS A 25 7.77 -15.11 13.65
CA LYS A 25 7.11 -15.62 14.85
C LYS A 25 7.37 -14.75 16.09
N ASN A 26 8.43 -13.93 16.08
CA ASN A 26 8.61 -12.89 17.08
C ASN A 26 7.65 -11.73 16.79
N SER A 27 6.70 -11.48 17.68
CA SER A 27 5.63 -10.50 17.48
C SER A 27 6.14 -9.06 17.34
N GLN A 28 7.20 -8.68 18.05
CA GLN A 28 7.78 -7.34 17.95
C GLN A 28 8.48 -7.14 16.61
N PHE A 29 9.24 -8.13 16.16
CA PHE A 29 9.90 -8.10 14.86
C PHE A 29 8.88 -8.10 13.71
N ALA A 30 7.85 -8.94 13.79
CA ALA A 30 6.77 -8.98 12.81
C ALA A 30 6.04 -7.63 12.73
N LYS A 31 5.69 -7.04 13.88
CA LYS A 31 5.06 -5.71 13.94
C LYS A 31 5.94 -4.65 13.29
N TRP A 32 7.22 -4.58 13.64
CA TRP A 32 8.18 -3.68 13.03
C TRP A 32 8.25 -3.88 11.51
N PHE A 33 8.43 -5.11 11.03
CA PHE A 33 8.56 -5.42 9.61
C PHE A 33 7.30 -5.01 8.82
N HIS A 34 6.11 -5.35 9.32
CA HIS A 34 4.86 -5.01 8.64
C HIS A 34 4.55 -3.51 8.65
N GLN A 35 5.04 -2.77 9.64
CA GLN A 35 4.97 -1.30 9.65
C GLN A 35 5.81 -0.65 8.53
N GLN A 36 6.89 -1.32 8.10
CA GLN A 36 7.75 -0.83 7.02
C GLN A 36 7.16 -1.08 5.63
N MET A 37 6.27 -2.06 5.50
CA MET A 37 5.78 -2.58 4.22
C MET A 37 4.29 -2.30 4.03
N GLY A 38 3.93 -1.32 3.21
CA GLY A 38 2.56 -1.14 2.74
C GLY A 38 2.31 -2.01 1.50
N TYR A 39 1.22 -2.77 1.50
CA TYR A 39 0.81 -3.57 0.35
C TYR A 39 -0.65 -3.28 -0.01
N VAL A 40 -0.90 -2.83 -1.23
CA VAL A 40 -2.24 -2.61 -1.76
C VAL A 40 -2.57 -3.72 -2.75
N PHE A 41 -3.53 -4.58 -2.36
CA PHE A 41 -4.00 -5.67 -3.21
C PHE A 41 -4.83 -5.15 -4.40
N GLN A 42 -4.86 -5.91 -5.49
CA GLN A 42 -5.70 -5.61 -6.64
C GLN A 42 -7.20 -5.56 -6.28
N ASN A 43 -7.67 -6.46 -5.42
CA ASN A 43 -9.06 -6.51 -4.98
C ASN A 43 -9.24 -5.80 -3.62
N ALA A 44 -9.90 -4.64 -3.63
CA ALA A 44 -10.20 -3.84 -2.45
C ALA A 44 -11.19 -4.52 -1.48
N ASP A 45 -12.11 -5.35 -1.98
CA ASP A 45 -13.16 -5.98 -1.16
C ASP A 45 -12.61 -6.92 -0.08
N THR A 46 -11.40 -7.44 -0.28
CA THR A 46 -10.75 -8.37 0.67
C THR A 46 -10.05 -7.67 1.84
N GLN A 47 -9.97 -6.34 1.82
CA GLN A 47 -9.21 -5.57 2.79
C GLN A 47 -10.07 -4.78 3.78
N LEU A 48 -11.36 -4.55 3.49
CA LEU A 48 -12.22 -3.64 4.23
C LEU A 48 -13.19 -4.41 5.13
N PHE A 49 -13.18 -4.12 6.46
CA PHE A 49 -13.96 -4.87 7.46
C PHE A 49 -14.50 -4.03 8.63
N CYS A 50 -14.11 -2.74 8.76
CA CYS A 50 -14.57 -1.88 9.84
C CYS A 50 -15.99 -1.36 9.63
N GLY A 51 -16.54 -0.71 10.65
CA GLY A 51 -17.91 -0.18 10.65
C GLY A 51 -18.06 1.11 9.84
N SER A 52 -17.00 1.87 9.63
CA SER A 52 -16.97 3.12 8.86
C SER A 52 -15.67 3.30 8.09
N VAL A 53 -15.68 4.20 7.10
CA VAL A 53 -14.48 4.60 6.35
C VAL A 53 -13.41 5.20 7.28
N GLU A 54 -13.82 6.03 8.24
CA GLU A 54 -12.89 6.63 9.20
C GLU A 54 -12.19 5.58 10.05
N GLU A 55 -12.97 4.63 10.61
CA GLU A 55 -12.42 3.52 11.39
C GLU A 55 -11.48 2.64 10.56
N GLU A 56 -11.81 2.39 9.30
CA GLU A 56 -11.00 1.61 8.39
C GLU A 56 -9.63 2.26 8.16
N ILE A 57 -9.60 3.57 7.88
CA ILE A 57 -8.35 4.32 7.67
C ILE A 57 -7.54 4.44 8.98
N ALA A 58 -8.22 4.62 10.11
CA ALA A 58 -7.59 4.75 11.42
C ALA A 58 -7.05 3.41 11.96
N PHE A 59 -7.58 2.27 11.49
CA PHE A 59 -7.26 0.95 12.04
C PHE A 59 -5.77 0.66 12.09
N GLY A 60 -5.06 0.87 10.98
CA GLY A 60 -3.62 0.65 10.92
C GLY A 60 -2.83 1.51 11.91
N PRO A 61 -2.97 2.83 11.90
CA PRO A 61 -2.38 3.76 12.88
C PRO A 61 -2.66 3.38 14.35
N VAL A 62 -3.89 2.95 14.67
CA VAL A 62 -4.25 2.43 16.01
C VAL A 62 -3.44 1.19 16.37
N GLN A 63 -3.35 0.21 15.45
CA GLN A 63 -2.57 -1.02 15.66
C GLN A 63 -1.05 -0.75 15.80
N MET A 64 -0.58 0.33 15.19
CA MET A 64 0.80 0.81 15.38
C MET A 64 1.03 1.38 16.79
N GLY A 65 -0.02 1.74 17.51
CA GLY A 65 0.05 2.35 18.83
C GLY A 65 0.45 3.84 18.77
N LEU A 66 0.05 4.54 17.70
CA LEU A 66 0.29 5.98 17.56
C LEU A 66 -0.57 6.76 18.56
N SER A 67 -0.18 8.03 18.84
CA SER A 67 -1.00 8.91 19.66
C SER A 67 -2.31 9.25 18.96
N GLU A 68 -3.35 9.57 19.76
CA GLU A 68 -4.67 9.98 19.23
C GLU A 68 -4.55 11.16 18.26
N ALA A 69 -3.69 12.13 18.58
CA ALA A 69 -3.45 13.29 17.72
C ALA A 69 -2.86 12.89 16.35
N GLU A 70 -1.90 11.96 16.34
CA GLU A 70 -1.29 11.47 15.12
C GLU A 70 -2.25 10.58 14.29
N ILE A 71 -3.03 9.71 14.97
CA ILE A 71 -4.08 8.90 14.33
C ILE A 71 -5.07 9.83 13.62
N LYS A 72 -5.63 10.81 14.36
CA LYS A 72 -6.58 11.78 13.81
C LYS A 72 -5.99 12.53 12.62
N LYS A 73 -4.78 13.06 12.75
CA LYS A 73 -4.10 13.78 11.67
C LYS A 73 -3.98 12.92 10.41
N ARG A 74 -3.44 11.72 10.52
CA ARG A 74 -3.24 10.82 9.36
C ARG A 74 -4.55 10.40 8.71
N THR A 75 -5.59 10.16 9.52
CA THR A 75 -6.92 9.83 9.03
C THR A 75 -7.51 11.00 8.25
N GLU A 76 -7.46 12.22 8.79
CA GLU A 76 -7.94 13.43 8.09
C GLU A 76 -7.17 13.69 6.79
N ASP A 77 -5.83 13.60 6.83
CA ASP A 77 -4.99 13.79 5.65
C ASP A 77 -5.36 12.79 4.53
N CYS A 78 -5.62 11.52 4.89
CA CYS A 78 -6.04 10.49 3.94
C CYS A 78 -7.47 10.69 3.43
N LEU A 79 -8.41 11.06 4.30
CA LEU A 79 -9.79 11.39 3.89
C LEU A 79 -9.78 12.53 2.87
N HIS A 80 -9.01 13.59 3.15
CA HIS A 80 -8.89 14.73 2.26
C HIS A 80 -8.21 14.37 0.94
N LEU A 81 -7.09 13.65 0.99
CA LEU A 81 -6.34 13.25 -0.20
C LEU A 81 -7.21 12.50 -1.21
N PHE A 82 -8.09 11.60 -0.75
CA PHE A 82 -8.95 10.79 -1.62
C PHE A 82 -10.36 11.33 -1.81
N GLY A 83 -10.70 12.49 -1.21
CA GLY A 83 -12.03 13.09 -1.30
C GLY A 83 -13.11 12.22 -0.64
N LEU A 84 -12.78 11.60 0.49
CA LEU A 84 -13.63 10.65 1.21
C LEU A 84 -14.39 11.28 2.40
N GLU A 85 -14.27 12.60 2.63
CA GLU A 85 -14.82 13.29 3.81
C GLU A 85 -16.33 13.07 3.96
N LYS A 86 -17.07 13.07 2.84
CA LYS A 86 -18.54 12.86 2.83
C LYS A 86 -18.94 11.40 3.05
N LEU A 87 -17.97 10.49 2.98
CA LEU A 87 -18.18 9.05 3.15
C LEU A 87 -17.67 8.56 4.50
N ARG A 88 -17.12 9.45 5.32
CA ARG A 88 -16.46 9.18 6.61
C ARG A 88 -17.21 8.16 7.46
N ASP A 89 -18.49 8.38 7.68
CA ASP A 89 -19.35 7.56 8.55
C ASP A 89 -20.01 6.39 7.83
N ARG A 90 -19.77 6.24 6.51
CA ARG A 90 -20.36 5.13 5.75
C ARG A 90 -19.62 3.83 5.97
N PRO A 91 -20.36 2.72 6.15
CA PRO A 91 -19.76 1.39 6.14
C PRO A 91 -19.16 1.07 4.76
N PRO A 92 -17.96 0.46 4.71
CA PRO A 92 -17.27 0.14 3.45
C PRO A 92 -18.08 -0.72 2.47
N TYR A 93 -18.94 -1.61 2.97
CA TYR A 93 -19.78 -2.47 2.12
C TYR A 93 -20.90 -1.72 1.37
N HIS A 94 -21.18 -0.45 1.72
CA HIS A 94 -22.12 0.43 1.01
C HIS A 94 -21.43 1.32 -0.04
N LEU A 95 -20.13 1.17 -0.23
CA LEU A 95 -19.35 1.95 -1.19
C LEU A 95 -19.36 1.30 -2.58
N SER A 96 -19.24 2.13 -3.62
CA SER A 96 -18.92 1.67 -4.98
C SER A 96 -17.50 1.07 -5.03
N GLY A 97 -17.21 0.28 -6.08
CA GLY A 97 -15.88 -0.31 -6.26
C GLY A 97 -14.75 0.71 -6.30
N GLY A 98 -14.95 1.86 -6.96
CA GLY A 98 -13.98 2.95 -7.00
C GLY A 98 -13.77 3.61 -5.62
N GLU A 99 -14.84 3.83 -4.85
CA GLU A 99 -14.76 4.36 -3.48
C GLU A 99 -14.02 3.37 -2.56
N LYS A 100 -14.33 2.07 -2.64
CA LYS A 100 -13.60 1.02 -1.89
C LYS A 100 -12.11 1.03 -2.23
N ARG A 101 -11.78 1.21 -3.52
CA ARG A 101 -10.38 1.29 -3.95
C ARG A 101 -9.67 2.50 -3.32
N LYS A 102 -10.31 3.67 -3.29
CA LYS A 102 -9.79 4.87 -2.61
C LYS A 102 -9.58 4.62 -1.12
N VAL A 103 -10.53 3.98 -0.44
CA VAL A 103 -10.41 3.63 0.98
C VAL A 103 -9.25 2.67 1.22
N SER A 104 -9.11 1.60 0.42
CA SER A 104 -7.97 0.66 0.54
C SER A 104 -6.61 1.35 0.39
N LEU A 105 -6.49 2.27 -0.55
CA LEU A 105 -5.28 3.09 -0.70
C LEU A 105 -5.06 3.97 0.52
N ALA A 106 -6.10 4.67 1.00
CA ALA A 106 -6.04 5.52 2.18
C ALA A 106 -5.58 4.76 3.43
N CYS A 107 -6.08 3.53 3.65
CA CYS A 107 -5.68 2.67 4.77
C CYS A 107 -4.18 2.36 4.77
N ILE A 108 -3.61 2.06 3.61
CA ILE A 108 -2.19 1.75 3.51
C ILE A 108 -1.33 3.01 3.61
N LEU A 109 -1.78 4.12 3.02
CA LEU A 109 -1.03 5.38 3.08
C LEU A 109 -1.04 6.01 4.47
N SER A 110 -2.09 5.79 5.28
CA SER A 110 -2.15 6.24 6.67
C SER A 110 -1.06 5.62 7.56
N LEU A 111 -0.54 4.44 7.18
CA LEU A 111 0.60 3.80 7.85
C LEU A 111 1.92 4.53 7.60
N ASN A 112 2.02 5.31 6.51
CA ASN A 112 3.23 5.97 6.04
C ASN A 112 4.44 5.03 5.94
N PRO A 113 4.34 3.90 5.20
CA PRO A 113 5.37 2.87 5.15
C PRO A 113 6.66 3.37 4.48
N GLU A 114 7.78 2.65 4.68
CA GLU A 114 9.04 2.92 3.98
C GLU A 114 9.09 2.29 2.60
N VAL A 115 8.38 1.17 2.43
CA VAL A 115 8.23 0.47 1.15
C VAL A 115 6.76 0.34 0.83
N LEU A 116 6.34 0.83 -0.32
CA LEU A 116 4.98 0.73 -0.83
C LEU A 116 4.94 -0.21 -2.03
N ILE A 117 4.16 -1.27 -1.92
CA ILE A 117 3.97 -2.27 -2.97
C ILE A 117 2.54 -2.14 -3.50
N LEU A 118 2.40 -1.92 -4.78
CA LEU A 118 1.14 -1.66 -5.45
C LEU A 118 0.93 -2.64 -6.60
N ASP A 119 -0.22 -3.28 -6.61
CA ASP A 119 -0.66 -4.15 -7.70
C ASP A 119 -1.81 -3.47 -8.45
N GLU A 120 -1.56 -3.09 -9.72
CA GLU A 120 -2.47 -2.34 -10.60
C GLU A 120 -3.11 -1.13 -9.89
N PRO A 121 -2.31 -0.14 -9.41
CA PRO A 121 -2.81 0.90 -8.52
C PRO A 121 -3.87 1.81 -9.13
N LEU A 122 -3.88 2.00 -10.46
CA LEU A 122 -4.84 2.89 -11.13
C LEU A 122 -6.15 2.19 -11.51
N ALA A 123 -6.23 0.87 -11.38
CA ALA A 123 -7.42 0.12 -11.79
C ALA A 123 -8.67 0.53 -11.00
N GLY A 124 -9.76 0.83 -11.72
CA GLY A 124 -11.04 1.21 -11.12
C GLY A 124 -11.12 2.62 -10.54
N LEU A 125 -10.09 3.46 -10.71
CA LEU A 125 -10.09 4.86 -10.32
C LEU A 125 -10.54 5.76 -11.48
N ASP A 126 -11.24 6.85 -11.15
CA ASP A 126 -11.51 7.94 -12.10
C ASP A 126 -10.22 8.73 -12.43
N GLU A 127 -10.19 9.37 -13.58
CA GLU A 127 -9.01 10.09 -14.12
C GLU A 127 -8.41 11.07 -13.11
N LYS A 128 -9.24 11.89 -12.46
CA LYS A 128 -8.79 12.85 -11.45
C LYS A 128 -8.07 12.17 -10.29
N THR A 129 -8.59 11.02 -9.84
CA THR A 129 -7.99 10.25 -8.75
C THR A 129 -6.71 9.56 -9.21
N GLN A 130 -6.65 9.11 -10.48
CA GLN A 130 -5.42 8.56 -11.07
C GLN A 130 -4.30 9.59 -11.08
N ASP A 131 -4.57 10.80 -11.57
CA ASP A 131 -3.59 11.90 -11.62
C ASP A 131 -3.07 12.23 -10.20
N MET A 132 -3.98 12.39 -9.25
CA MET A 132 -3.63 12.66 -7.87
C MET A 132 -2.77 11.54 -7.27
N LEU A 133 -3.10 10.26 -7.54
CA LEU A 133 -2.32 9.13 -7.06
C LEU A 133 -0.91 9.11 -7.68
N VAL A 134 -0.78 9.40 -8.97
CA VAL A 134 0.52 9.48 -9.65
C VAL A 134 1.39 10.57 -9.01
N ASP A 135 0.84 11.77 -8.78
CA ASP A 135 1.54 12.87 -8.12
C ASP A 135 1.99 12.49 -6.70
N PHE A 136 1.12 11.79 -5.96
CA PHE A 136 1.45 11.27 -4.63
C PHE A 136 2.60 10.26 -4.71
N LEU A 137 2.55 9.28 -5.63
CA LEU A 137 3.59 8.26 -5.78
C LEU A 137 4.94 8.87 -6.15
N GLN A 138 4.97 9.87 -7.01
CA GLN A 138 6.18 10.62 -7.32
C GLN A 138 6.73 11.35 -6.08
N SER A 139 5.85 11.99 -5.31
CA SER A 139 6.23 12.68 -4.07
C SER A 139 6.76 11.71 -3.01
N PHE A 140 6.13 10.54 -2.89
CA PHE A 140 6.55 9.46 -2.01
C PHE A 140 7.97 8.97 -2.35
N HIS A 141 8.26 8.78 -3.64
CA HIS A 141 9.58 8.39 -4.11
C HIS A 141 10.62 9.51 -3.89
N LYS A 142 10.28 10.77 -4.18
CA LYS A 142 11.16 11.93 -3.94
C LYS A 142 11.49 12.12 -2.46
N ALA A 143 10.62 11.67 -1.55
CA ALA A 143 10.89 11.64 -0.11
C ALA A 143 11.87 10.54 0.33
N GLY A 144 12.48 9.80 -0.62
CA GLY A 144 13.48 8.75 -0.38
C GLY A 144 12.90 7.38 -0.06
N LYS A 145 11.59 7.21 -0.18
CA LYS A 145 10.91 5.95 0.08
C LYS A 145 10.93 5.02 -1.14
N THR A 146 10.79 3.73 -0.92
CA THR A 146 10.84 2.72 -1.97
C THR A 146 9.44 2.42 -2.50
N LEU A 147 9.31 2.46 -3.83
CA LEU A 147 8.08 2.13 -4.53
C LEU A 147 8.30 0.89 -5.39
N ILE A 148 7.43 -0.11 -5.25
CA ILE A 148 7.40 -1.31 -6.09
C ILE A 148 6.00 -1.37 -6.71
N THR A 149 5.92 -1.22 -8.03
CA THR A 149 4.64 -1.22 -8.74
C THR A 149 4.60 -2.36 -9.76
N ILE A 150 3.54 -3.15 -9.69
CA ILE A 150 3.22 -4.17 -10.68
C ILE A 150 2.11 -3.58 -11.53
N THR A 151 2.34 -3.44 -12.83
CA THR A 151 1.35 -2.86 -13.75
C THR A 151 1.61 -3.24 -15.19
N HIS A 152 0.54 -3.35 -15.97
CA HIS A 152 0.58 -3.41 -17.42
C HIS A 152 0.42 -2.02 -18.08
N ASN A 153 0.17 -0.98 -17.28
CA ASN A 153 0.08 0.41 -17.76
C ASN A 153 1.49 0.98 -17.97
N ARG A 154 1.90 1.02 -19.24
CA ARG A 154 3.23 1.50 -19.65
C ARG A 154 3.46 2.96 -19.27
N GLN A 155 2.45 3.81 -19.44
CA GLN A 155 2.55 5.23 -19.12
C GLN A 155 2.81 5.45 -17.62
N LEU A 156 2.10 4.74 -16.74
CA LEU A 156 2.36 4.76 -15.31
C LEU A 156 3.79 4.31 -15.01
N ALA A 157 4.20 3.15 -15.56
CA ALA A 157 5.54 2.63 -15.32
C ALA A 157 6.61 3.67 -15.70
N GLU A 158 6.55 4.26 -16.89
CA GLU A 158 7.50 5.28 -17.37
C GLU A 158 7.47 6.56 -16.51
N THR A 159 6.31 6.91 -15.94
CA THR A 159 6.14 8.15 -15.14
C THR A 159 6.76 8.04 -13.74
N ILE A 160 6.64 6.88 -13.08
CA ILE A 160 7.07 6.70 -11.68
C ILE A 160 8.29 5.78 -11.53
N GLY A 161 8.60 4.97 -12.56
CA GLY A 161 9.66 3.95 -12.49
C GLY A 161 11.05 4.52 -12.72
N THR A 162 12.01 4.05 -11.93
CA THR A 162 13.45 4.32 -12.14
C THR A 162 14.21 3.06 -12.54
N ARG A 163 13.63 1.89 -12.32
CA ARG A 163 14.15 0.59 -12.71
C ARG A 163 12.99 -0.30 -13.14
N PHE A 164 13.20 -1.10 -14.16
CA PHE A 164 12.15 -1.92 -14.75
C PHE A 164 12.55 -3.39 -14.76
N ALA A 165 11.54 -4.23 -14.52
CA ALA A 165 11.67 -5.67 -14.69
C ALA A 165 10.44 -6.19 -15.44
N CYS A 166 10.62 -7.17 -16.32
CA CYS A 166 9.56 -7.83 -17.03
C CYS A 166 9.52 -9.30 -16.64
N MET A 167 8.33 -9.81 -16.38
CA MET A 167 8.10 -11.24 -16.18
C MET A 167 7.76 -11.90 -17.52
N ASN A 168 8.49 -12.94 -17.88
CA ASN A 168 8.24 -13.71 -19.12
C ASN A 168 7.17 -14.80 -18.91
N GLU A 169 6.83 -15.55 -19.96
CA GLU A 169 5.84 -16.62 -19.92
C GLU A 169 6.28 -17.80 -19.02
N GLU A 170 7.59 -17.99 -18.83
CA GLU A 170 8.16 -18.99 -17.92
C GLU A 170 8.20 -18.51 -16.46
N HIS A 171 7.59 -17.36 -16.13
CA HIS A 171 7.57 -16.73 -14.80
C HIS A 171 8.94 -16.30 -14.28
N GLU A 172 9.91 -16.09 -15.19
CA GLU A 172 11.21 -15.53 -14.84
C GLU A 172 11.19 -14.00 -14.92
N LEU A 173 11.84 -13.38 -13.94
CA LEU A 173 11.96 -11.91 -13.87
C LEU A 173 13.25 -11.48 -14.60
N LYS A 174 13.12 -10.64 -15.64
CA LYS A 174 14.26 -10.05 -16.37
C LYS A 174 14.32 -8.55 -16.10
N MET A 175 15.47 -8.08 -15.64
CA MET A 175 15.72 -6.64 -15.51
C MET A 175 15.87 -6.03 -16.92
N LEU A 176 15.16 -4.92 -17.15
CA LEU A 176 15.30 -4.14 -18.37
C LEU A 176 16.37 -3.07 -18.14
N SER A 177 17.31 -2.99 -19.07
CA SER A 177 18.40 -2.01 -19.06
C SER A 177 17.94 -0.67 -19.62
#